data_cc044e78f23f6da882c7b5f1dd202cd3
#
_entry.id   cc044e78f23f6da882c7b5f1dd202cd3
#
_cell.length_a   1.000
_cell.length_b   1.000
_cell.length_c   1.000
_cell.angle_alpha   90.00
_cell.angle_beta   90.00
_cell.angle_gamma   90.00
#
_symmetry.space_group_name_H-M   'P 1'
#
loop_
_entity.id
_entity.type
_entity.pdbx_description
1 polymer ?
#
loop_
_entity_poly.entity_id
_entity_poly.type
_entity_poly.pdbx_seq_one_letter_code
_entity_poly.pdbx_strand_id
1 'polypeptide(L)'
;VDIKKIPEVRSILKEDGKFRVGAVVTGAELGEHGDLKAAWPGVVEAAELIGSTQIQGRASLGGNLCNASPAADAVPALVAAGAICMIAGPNGRRELPVGAICTGPGQTSLSPGEFVVSFLFPIPKPRSGDAYLRFIPRTEMDIAVVGVGIHITLDAENVCVDARVAVGAVAP
;
A
#
# COMPACT_ATOMS: atom_id res chain seq x y z
N VAL A 1 17.43 -8.41 -9.08
CA VAL A 1 17.47 -9.57 -8.16
C VAL A 1 16.03 -9.94 -7.84
N ASP A 2 15.68 -11.23 -7.94
CA ASP A 2 14.35 -11.72 -7.55
C ASP A 2 14.34 -12.07 -6.05
N ILE A 3 13.64 -11.30 -5.25
CA ILE A 3 13.52 -11.48 -3.79
C ILE A 3 12.32 -12.35 -3.38
N LYS A 4 11.48 -12.82 -4.33
CA LYS A 4 10.24 -13.57 -4.03
C LYS A 4 10.44 -14.90 -3.33
N LYS A 5 11.68 -15.40 -3.30
CA LYS A 5 12.03 -16.65 -2.59
C LYS A 5 12.36 -16.45 -1.11
N ILE A 6 12.43 -15.21 -0.64
CA ILE A 6 12.66 -14.88 0.77
C ILE A 6 11.31 -15.02 1.52
N PRO A 7 11.18 -15.92 2.50
CA PRO A 7 9.88 -16.14 3.17
C PRO A 7 9.29 -14.88 3.81
N GLU A 8 10.12 -14.05 4.44
CA GLU A 8 9.71 -12.84 5.14
C GLU A 8 9.01 -11.83 4.23
N VAL A 9 9.43 -11.71 2.96
CA VAL A 9 8.82 -10.74 2.03
C VAL A 9 7.51 -11.24 1.41
N ARG A 10 7.09 -12.47 1.72
CA ARG A 10 5.85 -13.11 1.20
C ARG A 10 4.79 -13.42 2.25
N SER A 11 5.04 -13.15 3.51
CA SER A 11 4.11 -13.48 4.56
C SER A 11 3.12 -12.35 4.86
N ILE A 12 1.90 -12.71 5.27
CA ILE A 12 0.97 -11.80 5.93
C ILE A 12 0.81 -12.31 7.35
N LEU A 13 1.16 -11.49 8.32
CA LEU A 13 1.13 -11.83 9.75
C LEU A 13 0.33 -10.77 10.51
N LYS A 14 -0.39 -11.22 11.54
CA LYS A 14 -1.05 -10.34 12.50
C LYS A 14 -0.35 -10.52 13.83
N GLU A 15 0.44 -9.55 14.23
CA GLU A 15 1.30 -9.61 15.41
C GLU A 15 1.40 -8.23 16.07
N ASP A 16 1.54 -8.18 17.38
CA ASP A 16 1.78 -6.95 18.16
C ASP A 16 0.80 -5.80 17.83
N GLY A 17 -0.48 -6.11 17.58
CA GLY A 17 -1.48 -5.11 17.25
C GLY A 17 -1.31 -4.47 15.87
N LYS A 18 -0.64 -5.15 14.93
CA LYS A 18 -0.40 -4.70 13.56
C LYS A 18 -0.57 -5.85 12.57
N PHE A 19 -0.86 -5.52 11.32
CA PHE A 19 -0.60 -6.42 10.21
C PHE A 19 0.78 -6.14 9.65
N ARG A 20 1.58 -7.19 9.46
CA ARG A 20 2.79 -7.16 8.67
C ARG A 20 2.51 -7.84 7.34
N VAL A 21 2.62 -7.09 6.26
CA VAL A 21 2.39 -7.58 4.89
C VAL A 21 3.72 -7.53 4.13
N GLY A 22 4.22 -8.67 3.71
CA GLY A 22 5.46 -8.78 2.94
C GLY A 22 5.38 -8.01 1.62
N ALA A 23 6.49 -7.36 1.23
CA ALA A 23 6.53 -6.45 0.10
C ALA A 23 6.20 -7.10 -1.26
N VAL A 24 6.37 -8.42 -1.38
CA VAL A 24 6.08 -9.16 -2.62
C VAL A 24 4.84 -10.06 -2.53
N VAL A 25 4.04 -9.92 -1.48
CA VAL A 25 2.69 -10.48 -1.44
C VAL A 25 1.93 -9.90 -2.63
N THR A 26 1.31 -10.78 -3.41
CA THR A 26 0.65 -10.39 -4.66
C THR A 26 -0.73 -9.78 -4.39
N GLY A 27 -1.24 -8.98 -5.34
CA GLY A 27 -2.60 -8.44 -5.23
C GLY A 27 -3.65 -9.53 -5.09
N ALA A 28 -3.49 -10.67 -5.77
CA ALA A 28 -4.37 -11.82 -5.64
C ALA A 28 -4.34 -12.41 -4.21
N GLU A 29 -3.14 -12.64 -3.64
CA GLU A 29 -2.99 -13.12 -2.26
C GLU A 29 -3.58 -12.14 -1.23
N LEU A 30 -3.49 -10.83 -1.47
CA LEU A 30 -4.12 -9.81 -0.62
C LEU A 30 -5.64 -9.88 -0.68
N GLY A 31 -6.22 -10.04 -1.89
CA GLY A 31 -7.66 -10.16 -2.10
C GLY A 31 -8.28 -11.40 -1.44
N GLU A 32 -7.50 -12.49 -1.33
CA GLU A 32 -7.90 -13.75 -0.68
C GLU A 32 -7.73 -13.72 0.85
N HIS A 33 -6.99 -12.76 1.42
CA HIS A 33 -6.72 -12.69 2.85
C HIS A 33 -7.84 -11.98 3.62
N GLY A 34 -8.83 -12.75 4.10
CA GLY A 34 -10.05 -12.24 4.70
C GLY A 34 -9.87 -11.22 5.82
N ASP A 35 -8.98 -11.48 6.79
CA ASP A 35 -8.73 -10.58 7.93
C ASP A 35 -8.14 -9.23 7.50
N LEU A 36 -7.22 -9.23 6.53
CA LEU A 36 -6.63 -8.00 6.01
C LEU A 36 -7.66 -7.21 5.20
N LYS A 37 -8.43 -7.90 4.34
CA LYS A 37 -9.50 -7.28 3.55
C LYS A 37 -10.58 -6.67 4.42
N ALA A 38 -10.93 -7.30 5.54
CA ALA A 38 -11.87 -6.75 6.51
C ALA A 38 -11.32 -5.54 7.28
N ALA A 39 -10.01 -5.53 7.56
CA ALA A 39 -9.36 -4.46 8.31
C ALA A 39 -9.00 -3.23 7.44
N TRP A 40 -8.53 -3.46 6.22
CA TRP A 40 -8.04 -2.46 5.29
C TRP A 40 -8.59 -2.70 3.87
N PRO A 41 -9.93 -2.61 3.66
CA PRO A 41 -10.54 -2.84 2.35
C PRO A 41 -9.99 -1.92 1.26
N GLY A 42 -9.76 -0.63 1.54
CA GLY A 42 -9.24 0.31 0.54
C GLY A 42 -7.82 -0.01 0.07
N VAL A 43 -6.97 -0.56 0.95
CA VAL A 43 -5.63 -1.03 0.54
C VAL A 43 -5.75 -2.24 -0.39
N VAL A 44 -6.65 -3.16 -0.10
CA VAL A 44 -6.87 -4.35 -0.93
C VAL A 44 -7.51 -3.96 -2.26
N GLU A 45 -8.51 -3.08 -2.26
CA GLU A 45 -9.11 -2.51 -3.48
C GLU A 45 -8.04 -1.88 -4.39
N ALA A 46 -7.15 -1.06 -3.84
CA ALA A 46 -6.06 -0.46 -4.61
C ALA A 46 -5.11 -1.50 -5.22
N ALA A 47 -4.81 -2.57 -4.49
CA ALA A 47 -3.97 -3.66 -4.99
C ALA A 47 -4.66 -4.46 -6.10
N GLU A 48 -5.97 -4.71 -5.98
CA GLU A 48 -6.79 -5.41 -6.98
C GLU A 48 -7.02 -4.58 -8.25
N LEU A 49 -6.77 -3.27 -8.22
CA LEU A 49 -6.85 -2.39 -9.39
C LEU A 49 -5.52 -2.26 -10.16
N ILE A 50 -4.41 -2.80 -9.66
CA ILE A 50 -3.13 -2.79 -10.38
C ILE A 50 -3.19 -3.73 -11.58
N GLY A 51 -3.23 -3.15 -12.78
CA GLY A 51 -3.29 -3.91 -14.03
C GLY A 51 -4.61 -4.66 -14.22
N SER A 52 -4.51 -5.94 -14.53
CA SER A 52 -5.64 -6.87 -14.73
C SER A 52 -5.48 -8.09 -13.82
N THR A 53 -6.49 -8.95 -13.82
CA THR A 53 -6.47 -10.22 -13.06
C THR A 53 -5.20 -11.06 -13.33
N GLN A 54 -4.71 -11.09 -14.58
CA GLN A 54 -3.47 -11.79 -14.92
C GLN A 54 -2.23 -11.14 -14.29
N ILE A 55 -2.24 -9.82 -14.12
CA ILE A 55 -1.15 -9.06 -13.50
C ILE A 55 -1.15 -9.22 -11.98
N GLN A 56 -2.33 -9.30 -11.37
CA GLN A 56 -2.49 -9.39 -9.91
C GLN A 56 -1.83 -10.62 -9.27
N GLY A 57 -1.62 -11.69 -10.01
CA GLY A 57 -0.83 -12.85 -9.57
C GLY A 57 0.68 -12.56 -9.45
N ARG A 58 1.16 -11.39 -9.87
CA ARG A 58 2.58 -10.99 -9.83
C ARG A 58 2.80 -9.59 -9.27
N ALA A 59 1.88 -8.66 -9.50
CA ALA A 59 1.93 -7.31 -8.96
C ALA A 59 1.84 -7.34 -7.43
N SER A 60 2.60 -6.48 -6.78
CA SER A 60 2.64 -6.41 -5.32
C SER A 60 2.72 -4.94 -4.86
N LEU A 61 2.35 -4.68 -3.61
CA LEU A 61 2.44 -3.35 -3.01
C LEU A 61 3.87 -2.79 -3.08
N GLY A 62 4.89 -3.62 -2.78
CA GLY A 62 6.29 -3.20 -2.83
C GLY A 62 6.76 -2.89 -4.24
N GLY A 63 6.36 -3.69 -5.23
CA GLY A 63 6.67 -3.42 -6.63
C GLY A 63 6.03 -2.13 -7.15
N ASN A 64 4.76 -1.90 -6.81
CA ASN A 64 4.02 -0.70 -7.17
C ASN A 64 4.62 0.57 -6.53
N LEU A 65 4.94 0.52 -5.22
CA LEU A 65 5.58 1.63 -4.51
C LEU A 65 6.99 1.93 -5.06
N CYS A 66 7.86 0.91 -5.19
CA CYS A 66 9.26 1.10 -5.59
C CYS A 66 9.42 1.44 -7.08
N ASN A 67 8.40 1.21 -7.91
CA ASN A 67 8.37 1.75 -9.26
C ASN A 67 8.25 3.29 -9.28
N ALA A 68 7.77 3.87 -8.18
CA ALA A 68 7.65 5.31 -7.96
C ALA A 68 6.95 6.06 -9.13
N SER A 69 5.95 5.44 -9.73
CA SER A 69 5.07 6.12 -10.68
C SER A 69 4.16 7.10 -9.93
N PRO A 70 4.00 8.35 -10.39
CA PRO A 70 2.99 9.26 -9.82
C PRO A 70 1.57 8.69 -9.83
N ALA A 71 1.26 7.83 -10.80
CA ALA A 71 -0.04 7.15 -10.95
C ALA A 71 -0.08 5.74 -10.33
N ALA A 72 0.79 5.45 -9.35
CA ALA A 72 0.81 4.17 -8.66
C ALA A 72 -0.44 4.00 -7.79
N ASP A 73 -1.33 3.06 -8.13
CA ASP A 73 -2.63 2.87 -7.48
C ASP A 73 -2.53 2.60 -5.97
N ALA A 74 -1.57 1.77 -5.54
CA ALA A 74 -1.47 1.40 -4.14
C ALA A 74 -0.98 2.54 -3.22
N VAL A 75 -0.21 3.49 -3.74
CA VAL A 75 0.48 4.50 -2.90
C VAL A 75 -0.49 5.39 -2.12
N PRO A 76 -1.55 5.98 -2.70
CA PRO A 76 -2.50 6.79 -1.94
C PRO A 76 -3.21 5.99 -0.84
N ALA A 77 -3.61 4.74 -1.12
CA ALA A 77 -4.25 3.87 -0.13
C ALA A 77 -3.30 3.54 1.04
N LEU A 78 -2.04 3.21 0.74
CA LEU A 78 -1.01 2.96 1.77
C LEU A 78 -0.72 4.18 2.65
N VAL A 79 -0.66 5.38 2.05
CA VAL A 79 -0.47 6.63 2.79
C VAL A 79 -1.68 6.91 3.68
N ALA A 80 -2.90 6.78 3.17
CA ALA A 80 -4.13 6.97 3.95
C ALA A 80 -4.23 5.95 5.10
N ALA A 81 -3.84 4.70 4.89
CA ALA A 81 -3.77 3.68 5.93
C ALA A 81 -2.70 3.98 7.00
N GLY A 82 -1.79 4.93 6.75
CA GLY A 82 -0.68 5.23 7.64
C GLY A 82 0.34 4.09 7.69
N ALA A 83 0.53 3.40 6.58
CA ALA A 83 1.45 2.27 6.50
C ALA A 83 2.91 2.73 6.64
N ILE A 84 3.70 1.89 7.31
CA ILE A 84 5.14 2.06 7.51
C ILE A 84 5.86 0.99 6.71
N CYS A 85 6.87 1.37 5.93
CA CYS A 85 7.78 0.45 5.26
C CYS A 85 8.88 -0.01 6.21
N MET A 86 9.06 -1.32 6.34
CA MET A 86 10.27 -1.93 6.88
C MET A 86 11.26 -2.10 5.73
N ILE A 87 12.43 -1.50 5.85
CA ILE A 87 13.50 -1.51 4.84
C ILE A 87 14.69 -2.30 5.38
N ALA A 88 15.31 -3.13 4.56
CA ALA A 88 16.56 -3.79 4.86
C ALA A 88 17.63 -3.37 3.89
N GLY A 89 18.88 -3.29 4.36
CA GLY A 89 20.04 -2.92 3.56
C GLY A 89 21.34 -3.31 4.23
N PRO A 90 22.49 -2.94 3.64
CA PRO A 90 23.81 -3.30 4.15
C PRO A 90 24.08 -2.82 5.59
N ASN A 91 23.44 -1.73 6.00
CA ASN A 91 23.61 -1.12 7.32
C ASN A 91 22.56 -1.56 8.33
N GLY A 92 21.77 -2.61 8.04
CA GLY A 92 20.73 -3.11 8.92
C GLY A 92 19.32 -2.79 8.43
N ARG A 93 18.39 -2.56 9.37
CA ARG A 93 16.98 -2.30 9.09
C ARG A 93 16.58 -0.91 9.58
N ARG A 94 15.67 -0.29 8.86
CA ARG A 94 15.02 0.97 9.25
C ARG A 94 13.56 1.02 8.83
N GLU A 95 12.82 1.91 9.45
CA GLU A 95 11.42 2.16 9.14
C GLU A 95 11.25 3.54 8.53
N LEU A 96 10.36 3.65 7.53
CA LEU A 96 9.92 4.93 6.97
C LEU A 96 8.42 4.89 6.69
N PRO A 97 7.69 6.00 6.89
CA PRO A 97 6.35 6.15 6.36
C PRO A 97 6.35 5.93 4.84
N VAL A 98 5.29 5.28 4.31
CA VAL A 98 5.17 5.05 2.86
C VAL A 98 5.32 6.34 2.07
N GLY A 99 4.72 7.44 2.53
CA GLY A 99 4.81 8.74 1.87
C GLY A 99 6.23 9.33 1.76
N ALA A 100 7.21 8.78 2.49
CA ALA A 100 8.62 9.20 2.42
C ALA A 100 9.48 8.33 1.48
N ILE A 101 8.89 7.32 0.86
CA ILE A 101 9.63 6.43 -0.04
C ILE A 101 9.80 7.05 -1.42
N CYS A 102 8.70 7.51 -2.06
CA CYS A 102 8.77 8.16 -3.36
C CYS A 102 9.26 9.59 -3.22
N THR A 103 10.31 9.95 -3.93
CA THR A 103 10.91 11.31 -3.92
C THR A 103 10.75 12.05 -5.24
N GLY A 104 10.21 11.37 -6.25
CA GLY A 104 9.94 11.90 -7.58
C GLY A 104 9.60 10.76 -8.55
N PRO A 105 9.20 11.06 -9.78
CA PRO A 105 8.88 10.04 -10.78
C PRO A 105 10.06 9.09 -11.01
N GLY A 106 9.87 7.80 -10.75
CA GLY A 106 10.91 6.78 -10.85
C GLY A 106 12.05 6.91 -9.81
N GLN A 107 11.86 7.71 -8.75
CA GLN A 107 12.88 7.96 -7.73
C GLN A 107 12.35 7.60 -6.34
N THR A 108 13.24 6.98 -5.56
CA THR A 108 12.94 6.60 -4.17
C THR A 108 14.05 7.07 -3.23
N SER A 109 13.71 7.16 -1.94
CA SER A 109 14.66 7.45 -0.86
C SER A 109 15.51 6.24 -0.42
N LEU A 110 15.39 5.11 -1.13
CA LEU A 110 16.16 3.90 -0.85
C LEU A 110 17.63 4.10 -1.29
N SER A 111 18.54 3.81 -0.39
CA SER A 111 19.99 3.82 -0.69
C SER A 111 20.38 2.57 -1.50
N PRO A 112 21.55 2.60 -2.19
CA PRO A 112 22.06 1.42 -2.88
C PRO A 112 22.13 0.19 -1.95
N GLY A 113 21.54 -0.92 -2.38
CA GLY A 113 21.45 -2.16 -1.60
C GLY A 113 20.29 -2.23 -0.61
N GLU A 114 19.49 -1.18 -0.45
CA GLU A 114 18.26 -1.24 0.33
C GLU A 114 17.08 -1.74 -0.51
N PHE A 115 16.16 -2.43 0.16
CA PHE A 115 14.86 -2.83 -0.40
C PHE A 115 13.78 -2.88 0.66
N VAL A 116 12.54 -2.69 0.25
CA VAL A 116 11.38 -2.82 1.13
C VAL A 116 11.11 -4.29 1.41
N VAL A 117 11.06 -4.66 2.68
CA VAL A 117 10.81 -6.02 3.17
C VAL A 117 9.32 -6.25 3.41
N SER A 118 8.67 -5.31 4.08
CA SER A 118 7.26 -5.42 4.45
C SER A 118 6.64 -4.06 4.72
N PHE A 119 5.31 -4.05 4.77
CA PHE A 119 4.49 -2.95 5.24
C PHE A 119 3.89 -3.29 6.59
N LEU A 120 3.94 -2.36 7.52
CA LEU A 120 3.28 -2.46 8.82
C LEU A 120 2.02 -1.59 8.78
N PHE A 121 0.87 -2.20 9.04
CA PHE A 121 -0.41 -1.51 9.15
C PHE A 121 -0.88 -1.57 10.60
N PRO A 122 -1.35 -0.46 11.19
CA PRO A 122 -1.99 -0.53 12.50
C PRO A 122 -3.28 -1.36 12.41
N ILE A 123 -3.75 -1.90 13.54
CA ILE A 123 -5.13 -2.38 13.60
C ILE A 123 -6.04 -1.16 13.55
N PRO A 124 -7.05 -1.13 12.66
CA PRO A 124 -7.97 0.00 12.57
C PRO A 124 -8.68 0.26 13.90
N LYS A 125 -8.88 1.53 14.23
CA LYS A 125 -9.66 1.92 15.40
C LYS A 125 -11.13 1.52 15.21
N PRO A 126 -11.87 1.26 16.29
CA PRO A 126 -13.34 1.16 16.18
C PRO A 126 -13.91 2.39 15.48
N ARG A 127 -14.95 2.18 14.66
CA ARG A 127 -15.64 3.24 13.90
C ARG A 127 -14.72 3.98 12.92
N SER A 128 -13.70 3.31 12.40
CA SER A 128 -12.89 3.79 11.28
C SER A 128 -13.08 2.92 10.05
N GLY A 129 -12.79 3.49 8.89
CA GLY A 129 -12.81 2.79 7.62
C GLY A 129 -11.93 3.50 6.60
N ASP A 130 -11.53 2.75 5.59
CA ASP A 130 -10.76 3.25 4.47
C ASP A 130 -11.41 2.86 3.15
N ALA A 131 -11.06 3.57 2.09
CA ALA A 131 -11.47 3.29 0.72
C ALA A 131 -10.41 3.80 -0.25
N TYR A 132 -10.37 3.20 -1.44
CA TYR A 132 -9.62 3.70 -2.58
C TYR A 132 -10.52 3.85 -3.79
N LEU A 133 -10.43 5.00 -4.44
CA LEU A 133 -11.14 5.29 -5.68
C LEU A 133 -10.16 5.83 -6.72
N ARG A 134 -10.34 5.42 -7.97
CA ARG A 134 -9.58 6.00 -9.09
C ARG A 134 -10.51 6.39 -10.24
N PHE A 135 -10.08 7.41 -10.94
CA PHE A 135 -10.65 7.79 -12.24
C PHE A 135 -9.69 7.41 -13.35
N ILE A 136 -10.20 6.71 -14.35
CA ILE A 136 -9.48 6.30 -15.57
C ILE A 136 -10.30 6.66 -16.80
N PRO A 137 -9.68 6.94 -17.97
CA PRO A 137 -10.41 7.33 -19.17
C PRO A 137 -11.27 6.20 -19.79
N ARG A 138 -10.87 4.96 -19.61
CA ARG A 138 -11.52 3.75 -20.15
C ARG A 138 -12.02 2.86 -19.03
N THR A 139 -12.10 1.55 -19.25
CA THR A 139 -12.69 0.62 -18.29
C THR A 139 -11.66 -0.17 -17.49
N GLU A 140 -10.59 -0.64 -18.12
CA GLU A 140 -9.57 -1.49 -17.50
C GLU A 140 -8.18 -1.22 -18.08
N MET A 141 -7.13 -1.66 -17.37
CA MET A 141 -5.73 -1.60 -17.80
C MET A 141 -5.25 -0.20 -18.19
N ASP A 142 -5.84 0.82 -17.58
CA ASP A 142 -5.53 2.21 -17.89
C ASP A 142 -4.79 2.88 -16.72
N ILE A 143 -3.98 3.89 -17.05
CA ILE A 143 -3.27 4.70 -16.05
C ILE A 143 -4.29 5.62 -15.37
N ALA A 144 -4.21 5.72 -14.04
CA ALA A 144 -5.04 6.63 -13.29
C ALA A 144 -4.80 8.09 -13.71
N VAL A 145 -5.88 8.81 -14.02
CA VAL A 145 -5.88 10.27 -14.13
C VAL A 145 -5.80 10.89 -12.76
N VAL A 146 -6.50 10.27 -11.80
CA VAL A 146 -6.43 10.59 -10.38
C VAL A 146 -6.78 9.35 -9.56
N GLY A 147 -6.07 9.14 -8.47
CA GLY A 147 -6.37 8.13 -7.46
C GLY A 147 -6.48 8.79 -6.09
N VAL A 148 -7.43 8.36 -5.27
CA VAL A 148 -7.64 8.91 -3.92
C VAL A 148 -7.77 7.79 -2.91
N GLY A 149 -6.86 7.74 -1.95
CA GLY A 149 -6.96 6.92 -0.76
C GLY A 149 -7.49 7.75 0.41
N ILE A 150 -8.47 7.22 1.13
CA ILE A 150 -9.08 7.88 2.28
C ILE A 150 -9.12 6.93 3.46
N HIS A 151 -8.84 7.43 4.66
CA HIS A 151 -9.15 6.78 5.92
C HIS A 151 -9.79 7.79 6.86
N ILE A 152 -10.90 7.42 7.48
CA ILE A 152 -11.61 8.26 8.45
C ILE A 152 -11.85 7.49 9.75
N THR A 153 -11.95 8.24 10.86
CA THR A 153 -12.39 7.74 12.16
C THR A 153 -13.51 8.62 12.67
N LEU A 154 -14.58 8.01 13.17
CA LEU A 154 -15.73 8.71 13.74
C LEU A 154 -15.75 8.53 15.26
N ASP A 155 -16.28 9.52 15.99
CA ASP A 155 -16.63 9.39 17.40
C ASP A 155 -17.99 8.67 17.62
N ALA A 156 -18.47 8.65 18.87
CA ALA A 156 -19.73 8.00 19.22
C ALA A 156 -20.95 8.70 18.61
N GLU A 157 -20.85 9.97 18.32
CA GLU A 157 -21.88 10.83 17.74
C GLU A 157 -21.86 10.85 16.21
N ASN A 158 -21.02 10.02 15.55
CA ASN A 158 -20.77 9.97 14.11
C ASN A 158 -20.09 11.24 13.53
N VAL A 159 -19.40 12.00 14.36
CA VAL A 159 -18.58 13.13 13.88
C VAL A 159 -17.20 12.61 13.48
N CYS A 160 -16.68 13.08 12.36
CA CYS A 160 -15.33 12.74 11.92
C CYS A 160 -14.30 13.43 12.83
N VAL A 161 -13.48 12.63 13.51
CA VAL A 161 -12.45 13.10 14.44
C VAL A 161 -11.02 12.92 13.92
N ASP A 162 -10.85 12.09 12.90
CA ASP A 162 -9.55 11.90 12.21
C ASP A 162 -9.82 11.57 10.75
N ALA A 163 -9.10 12.22 9.84
CA ALA A 163 -9.17 11.96 8.41
C ALA A 163 -7.79 12.05 7.78
N ARG A 164 -7.43 11.05 7.01
CA ARG A 164 -6.26 11.07 6.15
C ARG A 164 -6.71 10.89 4.71
N VAL A 165 -6.29 11.81 3.86
CA VAL A 165 -6.59 11.80 2.43
C VAL A 165 -5.27 11.90 1.67
N ALA A 166 -5.04 10.98 0.77
CA ALA A 166 -3.89 10.99 -0.11
C ALA A 166 -4.37 10.95 -1.57
N VAL A 167 -3.80 11.81 -2.39
CA VAL A 167 -4.17 11.95 -3.81
C VAL A 167 -2.96 11.59 -4.67
N GLY A 168 -3.15 10.69 -5.61
CA GLY A 168 -2.14 10.27 -6.58
C GLY A 168 -2.44 10.75 -7.98
N ALA A 169 -1.43 10.72 -8.85
CA ALA A 169 -1.46 11.13 -10.26
C ALA A 169 -1.69 12.64 -10.53
N VAL A 170 -1.70 13.49 -9.50
CA VAL A 170 -1.99 14.94 -9.63
C VAL A 170 -0.75 15.81 -9.49
N ALA A 171 0.34 15.26 -9.00
CA ALA A 171 1.65 15.91 -8.88
C ALA A 171 2.77 14.86 -8.93
N PRO A 172 4.00 15.26 -9.21
CA PRO A 172 5.17 14.38 -9.14
C PRO A 172 5.40 13.86 -7.74
#